data_10636d14c5ea2f1f02c77f12dca537ae
#
_entry.id   10636d14c5ea2f1f02c77f12dca537ae
#
_cell.length_a   1.000
_cell.length_b   1.000
_cell.length_c   1.000
_cell.angle_alpha   90.00
_cell.angle_beta   90.00
_cell.angle_gamma   90.00
#
_symmetry.space_group_name_H-M   'P 1'
#
loop_
_entity.id
_entity.type
_entity.pdbx_description
1 polymer ?
#
loop_
_entity_poly.entity_id
_entity_poly.type
_entity_poly.pdbx_seq_one_letter_code
_entity_poly.pdbx_strand_id
1 'polypeptide(L)'
;LYSDSAYCYAYGYLPGITLTQGLKLTARYQHQFRAELRRENAISVAPRGFENSSAEYIIRNLSYDHLKLTADYAIPLWFGDISFLSPVAYIKNFEITPHFDYTMFSLGKGLTDGGLFSAGASIVAKLANLLWIPYDCSIGITASYNGGPSFNVIKNSGYPMDNHYIGFVFDISL
;
A
#
# COMPACT_ATOMS: atom_id res chain seq x y z
N LEU A 1 28.76 3.63 1.19
CA LEU A 1 27.73 3.10 0.33
C LEU A 1 26.40 3.17 1.05
N TYR A 2 25.65 4.24 0.89
CA TYR A 2 24.46 4.48 1.67
C TYR A 2 23.27 4.63 0.72
N SER A 3 22.18 3.90 0.99
CA SER A 3 20.86 4.28 0.50
C SER A 3 20.27 5.24 1.51
N ASP A 4 20.12 6.51 1.14
CA ASP A 4 19.43 7.47 1.99
C ASP A 4 17.91 7.24 1.85
N SER A 5 17.27 6.92 2.96
CA SER A 5 15.83 6.77 3.03
C SER A 5 15.27 7.70 4.09
N ALA A 6 14.33 8.55 3.68
CA ALA A 6 13.58 9.41 4.58
C ALA A 6 12.12 8.99 4.63
N TYR A 7 11.57 8.94 5.84
CA TYR A 7 10.17 8.62 6.08
C TYR A 7 9.49 9.76 6.81
N CYS A 8 8.31 10.13 6.35
CA CYS A 8 7.45 11.06 7.05
C CYS A 8 6.07 10.41 7.24
N TYR A 9 5.57 10.44 8.46
CA TYR A 9 4.26 9.93 8.82
C TYR A 9 3.44 11.04 9.44
N ALA A 10 2.21 11.22 8.96
CA ALA A 10 1.25 12.13 9.58
C ALA A 10 -0.05 11.36 9.85
N TYR A 11 -0.57 11.56 11.05
CA TYR A 11 -1.84 10.98 11.49
C TYR A 11 -2.79 12.11 11.85
N GLY A 12 -4.02 12.04 11.37
CA GLY A 12 -5.05 13.02 11.67
C GLY A 12 -6.39 12.35 11.94
N TYR A 13 -7.18 12.96 12.83
CA TYR A 13 -8.55 12.57 13.12
C TYR A 13 -9.48 13.72 12.75
N LEU A 14 -10.55 13.42 12.04
CA LEU A 14 -11.53 14.43 11.67
C LEU A 14 -12.37 14.81 12.92
N PRO A 15 -12.50 16.12 13.24
CA PRO A 15 -13.31 16.57 14.37
C PRO A 15 -14.78 16.17 14.18
N GLY A 16 -15.39 15.68 15.25
CA GLY A 16 -16.82 15.29 15.26
C GLY A 16 -17.13 13.89 14.73
N ILE A 17 -16.12 13.17 14.26
CA ILE A 17 -16.26 11.78 13.85
C ILE A 17 -15.55 10.90 14.90
N THR A 18 -16.12 9.74 15.21
CA THR A 18 -15.64 8.87 16.29
C THR A 18 -14.13 8.62 16.23
N LEU A 19 -13.49 8.47 17.38
CA LEU A 19 -12.03 8.25 17.59
C LEU A 19 -11.41 7.08 16.78
N THR A 20 -12.20 6.41 15.99
CA THR A 20 -11.87 5.24 15.19
C THR A 20 -11.57 5.54 13.72
N GLN A 21 -11.79 6.77 13.27
CA GLN A 21 -11.43 7.20 11.92
C GLN A 21 -10.07 7.89 11.96
N GLY A 22 -9.18 7.50 11.06
CA GLY A 22 -7.84 8.06 11.01
C GLY A 22 -7.32 8.22 9.59
N LEU A 23 -6.78 9.40 9.29
CA LEU A 23 -6.01 9.68 8.10
C LEU A 23 -4.53 9.37 8.38
N LYS A 24 -3.95 8.48 7.59
CA LYS A 24 -2.52 8.17 7.61
C LYS A 24 -1.89 8.64 6.31
N LEU A 25 -0.95 9.56 6.39
CA LEU A 25 -0.14 10.01 5.27
C LEU A 25 1.29 9.51 5.45
N THR A 26 1.86 8.97 4.38
CA THR A 26 3.24 8.48 4.38
C THR A 26 3.97 9.03 3.16
N ALA A 27 5.18 9.55 3.36
CA ALA A 27 6.08 9.90 2.29
C ALA A 27 7.39 9.14 2.49
N ARG A 28 7.85 8.47 1.44
CA ARG A 28 9.09 7.73 1.44
C ARG A 28 9.93 8.11 0.24
N TYR A 29 11.09 8.70 0.50
CA TYR A 29 12.11 8.98 -0.52
C TYR A 29 13.24 7.96 -0.39
N GLN A 30 13.75 7.51 -1.53
CA GLN A 30 14.91 6.64 -1.58
C GLN A 30 15.78 6.99 -2.79
N HIS A 31 17.08 7.13 -2.54
CA HIS A 31 18.11 7.30 -3.54
C HIS A 31 18.98 6.04 -3.61
N GLN A 32 19.26 5.56 -4.81
CA GLN A 32 20.01 4.33 -5.01
C GLN A 32 21.26 4.58 -5.88
N PHE A 33 22.41 4.47 -5.28
CA PHE A 33 23.69 4.68 -5.95
C PHE A 33 24.16 3.51 -6.82
N ARG A 34 23.75 2.27 -6.51
CA ARG A 34 24.21 1.07 -7.23
C ARG A 34 23.10 0.05 -7.42
N ALA A 35 23.12 -0.60 -8.58
CA ALA A 35 22.19 -1.66 -8.93
C ALA A 35 22.21 -2.87 -7.96
N GLU A 36 23.36 -3.14 -7.34
CA GLU A 36 23.52 -4.24 -6.38
C GLU A 36 22.73 -4.03 -5.09
N LEU A 37 22.64 -2.79 -4.60
CA LEU A 37 21.88 -2.42 -3.41
C LEU A 37 20.36 -2.42 -3.64
N ARG A 38 19.92 -2.42 -4.91
CA ARG A 38 18.50 -2.44 -5.28
C ARG A 38 17.81 -3.75 -4.92
N ARG A 39 18.55 -4.85 -4.85
CA ARG A 39 18.01 -6.19 -4.57
C ARG A 39 17.69 -6.43 -3.10
N GLU A 40 18.34 -5.70 -2.19
CA GLU A 40 18.22 -5.92 -0.75
C GLU A 40 17.03 -5.19 -0.11
N ASN A 41 16.42 -4.23 -0.82
CA ASN A 41 15.26 -3.50 -0.30
C ASN A 41 13.97 -4.31 -0.49
N ALA A 42 13.56 -4.99 0.58
CA ALA A 42 12.34 -5.80 0.59
C ALA A 42 11.03 -5.00 0.49
N ILE A 43 11.10 -3.65 0.61
CA ILE A 43 9.90 -2.81 0.64
C ILE A 43 9.53 -2.39 -0.78
N SER A 44 8.29 -2.63 -1.16
CA SER A 44 7.76 -2.24 -2.47
C SER A 44 7.85 -0.74 -2.72
N VAL A 45 8.40 -0.38 -3.86
CA VAL A 45 8.55 1.01 -4.33
C VAL A 45 7.40 1.43 -5.24
N ALA A 46 6.73 0.49 -5.89
CA ALA A 46 5.56 0.77 -6.71
C ALA A 46 4.31 1.07 -5.85
N PRO A 47 3.29 1.74 -6.39
CA PRO A 47 1.99 1.87 -5.74
C PRO A 47 1.35 0.50 -5.49
N ARG A 48 0.43 0.41 -4.53
CA ARG A 48 -0.37 -0.81 -4.31
C ARG A 48 -1.06 -1.24 -5.61
N GLY A 49 -1.14 -2.54 -5.84
CA GLY A 49 -1.66 -3.08 -7.11
C GLY A 49 -0.62 -3.22 -8.23
N PHE A 50 0.56 -2.60 -8.06
CA PHE A 50 1.73 -2.84 -8.93
C PHE A 50 2.80 -3.68 -8.23
N GLU A 51 2.62 -4.04 -7.00
CA GLU A 51 3.54 -4.86 -6.23
C GLU A 51 3.76 -6.20 -6.94
N ASN A 52 5.02 -6.63 -7.03
CA ASN A 52 5.43 -7.83 -7.78
C ASN A 52 5.13 -7.81 -9.29
N SER A 53 4.83 -6.64 -9.85
CA SER A 53 4.60 -6.43 -11.28
C SER A 53 5.87 -6.01 -12.01
N SER A 54 5.75 -5.95 -13.35
CA SER A 54 6.81 -5.37 -14.20
C SER A 54 7.13 -3.92 -13.82
N ALA A 55 6.16 -3.15 -13.32
CA ALA A 55 6.37 -1.78 -12.86
C ALA A 55 7.29 -1.72 -11.65
N GLU A 56 7.10 -2.60 -10.67
CA GLU A 56 8.01 -2.71 -9.51
C GLU A 56 9.44 -3.00 -9.96
N TYR A 57 9.61 -3.96 -10.89
CA TYR A 57 10.91 -4.30 -11.44
C TYR A 57 11.57 -3.11 -12.15
N ILE A 58 10.82 -2.37 -12.97
CA ILE A 58 11.31 -1.21 -13.71
C ILE A 58 11.75 -0.10 -12.76
N ILE A 59 10.89 0.29 -11.81
CA ILE A 59 11.22 1.33 -10.85
C ILE A 59 12.46 0.93 -10.05
N ARG A 60 12.51 -0.29 -9.57
CA ARG A 60 13.60 -0.80 -8.74
C ARG A 60 14.94 -0.92 -9.48
N ASN A 61 14.91 -1.27 -10.75
CA ASN A 61 16.14 -1.54 -11.49
C ASN A 61 16.58 -0.39 -12.40
N LEU A 62 15.67 0.45 -12.87
CA LEU A 62 15.98 1.51 -13.81
C LEU A 62 15.96 2.92 -13.23
N SER A 63 15.32 3.13 -12.08
CA SER A 63 15.32 4.45 -11.45
C SER A 63 16.43 4.60 -10.41
N TYR A 64 17.00 5.80 -10.34
CA TYR A 64 17.98 6.17 -9.30
C TYR A 64 17.31 6.74 -8.06
N ASP A 65 16.29 7.56 -8.28
CA ASP A 65 15.53 8.23 -7.24
C ASP A 65 14.07 7.87 -7.34
N HIS A 66 13.42 7.63 -6.23
CA HIS A 66 11.98 7.50 -6.19
C HIS A 66 11.39 8.07 -4.91
N LEU A 67 10.20 8.63 -5.04
CA LEU A 67 9.39 9.15 -3.96
C LEU A 67 8.02 8.49 -4.00
N LYS A 68 7.70 7.71 -3.00
CA LYS A 68 6.38 7.10 -2.81
C LYS A 68 5.59 7.89 -1.78
N LEU A 69 4.41 8.35 -2.17
CA LEU A 69 3.43 9.00 -1.32
C LEU A 69 2.25 8.06 -1.15
N THR A 70 1.77 7.88 0.07
CA THR A 70 0.57 7.10 0.35
C THR A 70 -0.38 7.88 1.24
N ALA A 71 -1.67 7.73 0.98
CA ALA A 71 -2.74 8.27 1.80
C ALA A 71 -3.76 7.16 2.07
N ASP A 72 -4.00 6.87 3.33
CA ASP A 72 -4.98 5.88 3.79
C ASP A 72 -5.97 6.57 4.72
N TYR A 73 -7.26 6.27 4.57
CA TYR A 73 -8.29 6.77 5.45
C TYR A 73 -9.14 5.62 5.98
N ALA A 74 -8.90 5.24 7.22
CA ALA A 74 -9.60 4.13 7.85
C ALA A 74 -10.97 4.57 8.39
N ILE A 75 -12.04 3.95 7.92
CA ILE A 75 -13.43 4.20 8.31
C ILE A 75 -14.01 2.89 8.85
N PRO A 76 -14.31 2.80 10.13
CA PRO A 76 -15.03 1.66 10.64
C PRO A 76 -16.48 1.69 10.15
N LEU A 77 -16.90 0.62 9.51
CA LEU A 77 -18.27 0.49 8.99
C LEU A 77 -19.24 -0.02 10.04
N TRP A 78 -18.77 -0.86 10.93
CA TRP A 78 -19.63 -1.51 11.89
C TRP A 78 -18.83 -2.01 13.10
N PHE A 79 -19.38 -1.77 14.29
CA PHE A 79 -18.88 -2.28 15.55
C PHE A 79 -19.89 -3.30 16.07
N GLY A 80 -19.61 -4.53 15.94
CA GLY A 80 -20.47 -5.56 16.48
C GLY A 80 -19.64 -6.77 16.82
N ASP A 81 -19.70 -7.12 18.07
CA ASP A 81 -19.09 -8.32 18.57
C ASP A 81 -19.86 -9.53 18.03
N ILE A 82 -19.42 -10.08 16.92
CA ILE A 82 -19.97 -11.34 16.42
C ILE A 82 -19.12 -12.49 16.94
N SER A 83 -19.65 -13.19 17.92
CA SER A 83 -19.07 -14.43 18.43
C SER A 83 -19.62 -15.68 17.72
N PHE A 84 -20.10 -15.53 16.49
CA PHE A 84 -20.76 -16.60 15.73
C PHE A 84 -19.90 -17.87 15.60
N LEU A 85 -18.58 -17.71 15.53
CA LEU A 85 -17.62 -18.80 15.42
C LEU A 85 -16.85 -19.03 16.72
N SER A 86 -17.34 -18.52 17.85
CA SER A 86 -16.69 -18.77 19.15
C SER A 86 -16.64 -20.28 19.45
N PRO A 87 -15.48 -20.84 19.86
CA PRO A 87 -14.21 -20.15 20.18
C PRO A 87 -13.25 -19.98 18.99
N VAL A 88 -13.65 -20.26 17.78
CA VAL A 88 -12.77 -20.34 16.60
C VAL A 88 -12.39 -18.97 16.05
N ALA A 89 -13.33 -18.04 16.03
CA ALA A 89 -13.08 -16.68 15.58
C ALA A 89 -14.07 -15.69 16.23
N TYR A 90 -13.57 -14.48 16.45
CA TYR A 90 -14.35 -13.37 17.00
C TYR A 90 -14.15 -12.15 16.09
N ILE A 91 -15.21 -11.65 15.48
CA ILE A 91 -15.15 -10.48 14.62
C ILE A 91 -15.38 -9.22 15.46
N LYS A 92 -14.36 -8.35 15.53
CA LYS A 92 -14.43 -7.07 16.27
C LYS A 92 -15.18 -6.00 15.50
N ASN A 93 -14.78 -5.79 14.26
CA ASN A 93 -15.36 -4.76 13.39
C ASN A 93 -15.06 -5.05 11.92
N PHE A 94 -15.82 -4.36 11.06
CA PHE A 94 -15.49 -4.21 9.65
C PHE A 94 -15.02 -2.78 9.40
N GLU A 95 -13.99 -2.66 8.57
CA GLU A 95 -13.39 -1.37 8.23
C GLU A 95 -13.26 -1.26 6.72
N ILE A 96 -13.57 -0.09 6.17
CA ILE A 96 -13.22 0.27 4.81
C ILE A 96 -12.09 1.29 4.85
N THR A 97 -11.06 1.07 4.04
CA THR A 97 -9.90 1.97 3.95
C THR A 97 -9.72 2.40 2.51
N PRO A 98 -10.35 3.51 2.08
CA PRO A 98 -9.95 4.17 0.85
C PRO A 98 -8.47 4.51 0.91
N HIS A 99 -7.77 4.31 -0.21
CA HIS A 99 -6.34 4.59 -0.30
C HIS A 99 -5.98 5.24 -1.63
N PHE A 100 -4.93 6.03 -1.60
CA PHE A 100 -4.31 6.62 -2.77
C PHE A 100 -2.79 6.55 -2.61
N ASP A 101 -2.13 5.96 -3.59
CA ASP A 101 -0.68 5.86 -3.66
C ASP A 101 -0.18 6.55 -4.93
N TYR A 102 0.90 7.28 -4.82
CA TYR A 102 1.58 7.87 -5.95
C TYR A 102 3.09 7.66 -5.82
N THR A 103 3.73 7.11 -6.85
CA THR A 103 5.18 6.96 -6.91
C THR A 103 5.73 7.76 -8.07
N MET A 104 6.60 8.71 -7.78
CA MET A 104 7.46 9.40 -8.74
C MET A 104 8.80 8.70 -8.79
N PHE A 105 9.39 8.65 -9.98
CA PHE A 105 10.71 8.05 -10.15
C PHE A 105 11.51 8.72 -11.27
N SER A 106 12.82 8.72 -11.11
CA SER A 106 13.76 9.30 -12.06
C SER A 106 14.28 8.25 -13.04
N LEU A 107 14.12 8.53 -14.34
CA LEU A 107 14.71 7.74 -15.42
C LEU A 107 15.97 8.40 -16.00
N GLY A 108 16.52 9.40 -15.32
CA GLY A 108 17.79 10.04 -15.69
C GLY A 108 17.74 11.55 -15.89
N LYS A 109 16.56 12.17 -15.94
CA LYS A 109 16.42 13.63 -16.13
C LYS A 109 15.92 14.36 -14.89
N GLY A 110 15.32 13.67 -13.95
CA GLY A 110 14.80 14.25 -12.71
C GLY A 110 13.75 13.35 -12.05
N LEU A 111 13.40 13.63 -10.80
CA LEU A 111 12.46 12.82 -10.01
C LEU A 111 11.05 12.74 -10.62
N THR A 112 10.70 13.65 -11.50
CA THR A 112 9.36 13.76 -12.10
C THR A 112 9.25 13.16 -13.50
N ASP A 113 10.30 12.49 -14.00
CA ASP A 113 10.30 11.89 -15.34
C ASP A 113 9.31 10.73 -15.47
N GLY A 114 9.07 10.01 -14.37
CA GLY A 114 8.15 8.90 -14.30
C GLY A 114 7.15 9.05 -13.18
N GLY A 115 5.96 8.51 -13.37
CA GLY A 115 4.93 8.51 -12.34
C GLY A 115 3.91 7.41 -12.55
N LEU A 116 3.54 6.74 -11.45
CA LEU A 116 2.46 5.75 -11.38
C LEU A 116 1.58 6.06 -10.17
N PHE A 117 0.30 5.82 -10.29
CA PHE A 117 -0.63 5.93 -9.17
C PHE A 117 -1.53 4.70 -9.06
N SER A 118 -2.01 4.48 -7.86
CA SER A 118 -3.07 3.54 -7.55
C SER A 118 -4.08 4.20 -6.62
N ALA A 119 -5.35 4.11 -6.97
CA ALA A 119 -6.45 4.61 -6.16
C ALA A 119 -7.46 3.49 -5.93
N GLY A 120 -7.86 3.25 -4.70
CA GLY A 120 -8.73 2.14 -4.40
C GLY A 120 -9.30 2.13 -3.00
N ALA A 121 -9.80 1.00 -2.60
CA ALA A 121 -10.28 0.77 -1.24
C ALA A 121 -10.06 -0.69 -0.83
N SER A 122 -9.80 -0.88 0.46
CA SER A 122 -9.77 -2.19 1.10
C SER A 122 -10.95 -2.33 2.05
N ILE A 123 -11.60 -3.48 2.06
CA ILE A 123 -12.62 -3.85 3.06
C ILE A 123 -12.03 -4.99 3.87
N VAL A 124 -11.94 -4.77 5.17
CA VAL A 124 -11.23 -5.66 6.09
C VAL A 124 -12.11 -5.98 7.28
N ALA A 125 -12.18 -7.27 7.63
CA ALA A 125 -12.71 -7.75 8.91
C ALA A 125 -11.55 -7.88 9.90
N LYS A 126 -11.66 -7.20 11.05
CA LYS A 126 -10.72 -7.36 12.16
C LYS A 126 -11.21 -8.47 13.07
N LEU A 127 -10.38 -9.48 13.24
CA LEU A 127 -10.65 -10.68 14.00
C LEU A 127 -9.80 -10.71 15.27
N ALA A 128 -10.37 -11.17 16.36
CA ALA A 128 -9.61 -11.55 17.56
C ALA A 128 -9.70 -13.06 17.76
N ASN A 129 -8.71 -13.60 18.43
CA ASN A 129 -8.66 -15.03 18.81
C ASN A 129 -8.92 -16.01 17.64
N LEU A 130 -8.41 -15.71 16.46
CA LEU A 130 -8.52 -16.61 15.32
C LEU A 130 -7.78 -17.93 15.64
N LEU A 131 -8.51 -19.06 15.62
CA LEU A 131 -7.96 -20.40 15.93
C LEU A 131 -7.17 -20.46 17.26
N TRP A 132 -7.69 -19.78 18.32
CA TRP A 132 -7.04 -19.62 19.63
C TRP A 132 -5.71 -18.84 19.61
N ILE A 133 -5.36 -18.23 18.50
CA ILE A 133 -4.21 -17.33 18.44
C ILE A 133 -4.58 -16.03 19.15
N PRO A 134 -3.86 -15.62 20.19
CA PRO A 134 -4.23 -14.45 21.02
C PRO A 134 -3.89 -13.11 20.34
N TYR A 135 -3.65 -13.10 19.05
CA TYR A 135 -3.31 -11.92 18.26
C TYR A 135 -4.49 -11.43 17.44
N ASP A 136 -4.51 -10.14 17.19
CA ASP A 136 -5.47 -9.54 16.27
C ASP A 136 -5.07 -9.87 14.84
N CYS A 137 -6.02 -10.38 14.09
CA CYS A 137 -5.84 -10.69 12.67
C CYS A 137 -6.76 -9.81 11.83
N SER A 138 -6.34 -9.51 10.62
CA SER A 138 -7.14 -8.78 9.65
C SER A 138 -7.25 -9.61 8.37
N ILE A 139 -8.49 -9.82 7.91
CA ILE A 139 -8.76 -10.52 6.66
C ILE A 139 -9.65 -9.63 5.80
N GLY A 140 -9.30 -9.47 4.52
CA GLY A 140 -10.07 -8.61 3.65
C GLY A 140 -9.74 -8.73 2.19
N ILE A 141 -10.34 -7.82 1.44
CA ILE A 141 -10.15 -7.68 -0.01
C ILE A 141 -9.78 -6.23 -0.27
N THR A 142 -8.84 -6.04 -1.18
CA THR A 142 -8.50 -4.74 -1.73
C THR A 142 -8.80 -4.71 -3.21
N ALA A 143 -9.32 -3.58 -3.68
CA ALA A 143 -9.49 -3.31 -5.10
C ALA A 143 -8.93 -1.94 -5.42
N SER A 144 -8.18 -1.82 -6.51
CA SER A 144 -7.63 -0.55 -6.94
C SER A 144 -7.64 -0.38 -8.45
N TYR A 145 -7.68 0.88 -8.86
CA TYR A 145 -7.46 1.33 -10.22
C TYR A 145 -6.04 1.90 -10.35
N ASN A 146 -5.32 1.41 -11.33
CA ASN A 146 -3.92 1.68 -11.58
C ASN A 146 -3.74 2.51 -12.84
N GLY A 147 -2.84 3.53 -12.78
CA GLY A 147 -2.57 4.39 -13.92
C GLY A 147 -1.33 5.26 -13.68
N GLY A 148 -1.22 6.30 -14.48
CA GLY A 148 -0.16 7.30 -14.33
C GLY A 148 0.48 7.71 -15.66
N PRO A 149 1.28 8.78 -15.66
CA PRO A 149 1.94 9.26 -16.87
C PRO A 149 2.80 8.18 -17.56
N SER A 150 3.46 7.34 -16.77
CA SER A 150 4.33 6.27 -17.30
C SER A 150 3.60 4.96 -17.59
N PHE A 151 2.34 4.84 -17.21
CA PHE A 151 1.59 3.59 -17.34
C PHE A 151 1.53 3.09 -18.79
N ASN A 152 1.08 3.94 -19.70
CA ASN A 152 0.96 3.57 -21.11
C ASN A 152 2.31 3.35 -21.79
N VAL A 153 3.33 4.11 -21.39
CA VAL A 153 4.69 3.95 -21.91
C VAL A 153 5.25 2.58 -21.54
N ILE A 154 5.12 2.19 -20.31
CA ILE A 154 5.58 0.89 -19.80
C ILE A 154 4.79 -0.24 -20.46
N LYS A 155 3.47 -0.13 -20.51
CA LYS A 155 2.59 -1.12 -21.15
C LYS A 155 2.92 -1.33 -22.63
N ASN A 156 3.12 -0.24 -23.37
CA ASN A 156 3.47 -0.29 -24.80
C ASN A 156 4.89 -0.80 -25.07
N SER A 157 5.76 -0.77 -24.06
CA SER A 157 7.11 -1.36 -24.13
C SER A 157 7.12 -2.89 -23.94
N GLY A 158 5.94 -3.53 -23.89
CA GLY A 158 5.80 -4.98 -23.82
C GLY A 158 5.75 -5.55 -22.39
N TYR A 159 5.66 -4.71 -21.38
CA TYR A 159 5.51 -5.16 -19.99
C TYR A 159 4.02 -5.29 -19.64
N PRO A 160 3.58 -6.44 -19.13
CA PRO A 160 2.19 -6.63 -18.73
C PRO A 160 1.82 -5.69 -17.57
N MET A 161 0.80 -4.88 -17.78
CA MET A 161 0.27 -3.96 -16.77
C MET A 161 -1.26 -3.92 -16.86
N ASP A 162 -1.90 -4.09 -15.70
CA ASP A 162 -3.35 -4.07 -15.57
C ASP A 162 -3.82 -2.78 -14.89
N ASN A 163 -4.88 -2.19 -15.43
CA ASN A 163 -5.51 -1.01 -14.86
C ASN A 163 -6.31 -1.33 -13.59
N HIS A 164 -6.69 -2.58 -13.40
CA HIS A 164 -7.47 -3.03 -12.26
C HIS A 164 -6.68 -4.06 -11.48
N TYR A 165 -6.72 -3.94 -10.17
CA TYR A 165 -6.13 -4.90 -9.26
C TYR A 165 -7.16 -5.30 -8.20
N ILE A 166 -7.25 -6.59 -7.95
CA ILE A 166 -8.00 -7.15 -6.83
C ILE A 166 -7.07 -8.11 -6.10
N GLY A 167 -6.94 -7.91 -4.79
CA GLY A 167 -6.06 -8.70 -3.95
C GLY A 167 -6.70 -9.06 -2.62
N PHE A 168 -6.09 -10.00 -1.93
CA PHE A 168 -6.45 -10.36 -0.57
C PHE A 168 -5.54 -9.61 0.41
N VAL A 169 -6.13 -9.17 1.52
CA VAL A 169 -5.43 -8.60 2.66
C VAL A 169 -5.46 -9.63 3.78
N PHE A 170 -4.29 -9.99 4.27
CA PHE A 170 -4.15 -10.81 5.47
C PHE A 170 -3.00 -10.25 6.30
N ASP A 171 -3.29 -9.86 7.53
CA ASP A 171 -2.31 -9.29 8.44
C ASP A 171 -2.51 -9.88 9.85
N ILE A 172 -1.42 -10.07 10.56
CA ILE A 172 -1.41 -10.51 11.95
C ILE A 172 -0.64 -9.47 12.75
N SER A 173 -1.31 -8.79 13.66
CA SER A 173 -0.69 -7.84 14.58
C SER A 173 -0.08 -8.60 15.78
N LEU A 174 1.25 -8.63 15.84
CA LEU A 174 2.02 -9.22 16.92
C LEU A 174 2.24 -8.21 18.04
#